data_ede1e225e992de303ebc78963e14d9e6
#
_entry.id   ede1e225e992de303ebc78963e14d9e6
#
_cell.length_a   1.000
_cell.length_b   1.000
_cell.length_c   1.000
_cell.angle_alpha   90.00
_cell.angle_beta   90.00
_cell.angle_gamma   90.00
#
_symmetry.space_group_name_H-M   'P 1'
#
loop_
_entity.id
_entity.type
_entity.pdbx_description
1 polymer ?
#
loop_
_entity_poly.entity_id
_entity_poly.type
_entity_poly.pdbx_seq_one_letter_code
_entity_poly.pdbx_strand_id
1 'polypeptide(L)'
;MKKKSTAKKVLLTILGVLLALVIVLVGTVYAVWHDEITTLLSFQQVTQRDESHKDGSVYVLNVSGGYHFDEFLAQGGASNDTELISFITNSITKGIIPMNIKTSEIACSAFTADTADGDRVFGRNYDFHETNTVIVYTNPGNGRHASYSTVDLQFLGLDSTKDVTTFGQKILTLAAPFAPLDGVNDAGVACGIFMSYQGGEKVAATNQQTDKPDLTSTTMLRMVLDYADSVEEAVELVEKYDLHDSAKTSFHYMIADSTGKSAILEWVSDSSDDDADGANRHLNVIWNDADPLSGATDWQMITNFIITPDYYTADANKPGLDRYELLRDRLAGGRKSGDGSARCGQPPRLGQSRRFQLADDSLCRL
;
A
#
# COMPACT_ATOMS: atom_id res chain seq x y z
N MET A 1 -12.95 50.25 -50.40
CA MET A 1 -12.20 50.04 -49.14
C MET A 1 -13.04 49.62 -47.92
N LYS A 2 -14.37 49.79 -47.85
CA LYS A 2 -15.20 49.43 -46.66
C LYS A 2 -15.37 47.91 -46.38
N LYS A 3 -15.34 47.00 -47.38
CA LYS A 3 -15.53 45.56 -47.22
C LYS A 3 -14.40 44.85 -46.40
N LYS A 4 -13.15 45.26 -46.51
CA LYS A 4 -12.03 44.66 -45.73
C LYS A 4 -12.09 44.98 -44.24
N SER A 5 -12.67 46.11 -43.85
CA SER A 5 -12.86 46.49 -42.44
C SER A 5 -13.91 45.63 -41.72
N THR A 6 -15.00 45.30 -42.39
CA THR A 6 -16.09 44.48 -41.83
C THR A 6 -15.67 43.03 -41.65
N ALA A 7 -14.96 42.42 -42.61
CA ALA A 7 -14.42 41.07 -42.51
C ALA A 7 -13.41 40.94 -41.36
N LYS A 8 -12.55 41.94 -41.13
CA LYS A 8 -11.60 41.97 -40.01
C LYS A 8 -12.31 42.05 -38.66
N LYS A 9 -13.39 42.85 -38.56
CA LYS A 9 -14.19 42.93 -37.32
C LYS A 9 -14.90 41.60 -37.01
N VAL A 10 -15.53 40.98 -38.04
CA VAL A 10 -16.17 39.66 -37.89
C VAL A 10 -15.16 38.59 -37.42
N LEU A 11 -13.97 38.55 -38.05
CA LEU A 11 -12.93 37.61 -37.68
C LEU A 11 -12.47 37.82 -36.21
N LEU A 12 -12.27 39.08 -35.79
CA LEU A 12 -11.90 39.41 -34.42
C LEU A 12 -12.99 39.01 -33.41
N THR A 13 -14.26 39.19 -33.76
CA THR A 13 -15.40 38.76 -32.93
C THR A 13 -15.42 37.25 -32.78
N ILE A 14 -15.26 36.49 -33.90
CA ILE A 14 -15.18 35.03 -33.87
C ILE A 14 -14.02 34.57 -33.01
N LEU A 15 -12.83 35.17 -33.16
CA LEU A 15 -11.65 34.85 -32.37
C LEU A 15 -11.88 35.14 -30.86
N GLY A 16 -12.53 36.26 -30.53
CA GLY A 16 -12.91 36.61 -29.17
C GLY A 16 -13.89 35.63 -28.54
N VAL A 17 -14.91 35.18 -29.29
CA VAL A 17 -15.85 34.16 -28.83
C VAL A 17 -15.16 32.82 -28.62
N LEU A 18 -14.30 32.39 -29.55
CA LEU A 18 -13.52 31.16 -29.40
C LEU A 18 -12.61 31.21 -28.18
N LEU A 19 -11.91 32.32 -27.95
CA LEU A 19 -11.08 32.51 -26.78
C LEU A 19 -11.91 32.44 -25.49
N ALA A 20 -13.07 33.09 -25.45
CA ALA A 20 -13.96 33.02 -24.28
C ALA A 20 -14.43 31.58 -24.01
N LEU A 21 -14.80 30.82 -25.06
CA LEU A 21 -15.17 29.41 -24.91
C LEU A 21 -14.02 28.56 -24.40
N VAL A 22 -12.78 28.78 -24.86
CA VAL A 22 -11.59 28.07 -24.36
C VAL A 22 -11.34 28.39 -22.88
N ILE A 23 -11.46 29.69 -22.49
CA ILE A 23 -11.29 30.07 -21.09
C ILE A 23 -12.33 29.40 -20.19
N VAL A 24 -13.60 29.38 -20.62
CA VAL A 24 -14.67 28.68 -19.87
C VAL A 24 -14.39 27.19 -19.78
N LEU A 25 -13.99 26.56 -20.89
CA LEU A 25 -13.66 25.12 -20.91
C LEU A 25 -12.51 24.81 -19.94
N VAL A 26 -11.41 25.54 -20.04
CA VAL A 26 -10.24 25.36 -19.15
C VAL A 26 -10.62 25.60 -17.70
N GLY A 27 -11.40 26.65 -17.41
CA GLY A 27 -11.90 26.92 -16.05
C GLY A 27 -12.79 25.81 -15.52
N THR A 28 -13.65 25.23 -16.36
CA THR A 28 -14.51 24.11 -15.98
C THR A 28 -13.68 22.84 -15.72
N VAL A 29 -12.75 22.50 -16.61
CA VAL A 29 -11.85 21.36 -16.42
C VAL A 29 -11.06 21.52 -15.12
N TYR A 30 -10.48 22.69 -14.87
CA TYR A 30 -9.75 22.95 -13.65
C TYR A 30 -10.65 22.85 -12.40
N ALA A 31 -11.87 23.36 -12.45
CA ALA A 31 -12.78 23.29 -11.32
C ALA A 31 -13.24 21.86 -11.00
N VAL A 32 -13.36 20.99 -12.00
CA VAL A 32 -13.80 19.59 -11.84
C VAL A 32 -12.67 18.67 -11.42
N TRP A 33 -11.44 18.92 -11.88
CA TRP A 33 -10.27 18.05 -11.63
C TRP A 33 -9.11 18.78 -10.92
N HIS A 34 -9.43 19.77 -10.07
CA HIS A 34 -8.42 20.56 -9.38
C HIS A 34 -7.44 19.67 -8.58
N ASP A 35 -7.96 18.72 -7.82
CA ASP A 35 -7.17 17.86 -6.94
C ASP A 35 -6.33 16.86 -7.75
N GLU A 36 -6.91 16.27 -8.78
CA GLU A 36 -6.21 15.34 -9.67
C GLU A 36 -5.10 16.06 -10.47
N ILE A 37 -5.37 17.27 -10.97
CA ILE A 37 -4.37 18.08 -11.67
C ILE A 37 -3.23 18.46 -10.71
N THR A 38 -3.55 18.91 -9.50
CA THR A 38 -2.55 19.28 -8.49
C THR A 38 -1.71 18.06 -8.10
N THR A 39 -2.33 16.90 -7.90
CA THR A 39 -1.66 15.64 -7.63
C THR A 39 -0.70 15.27 -8.76
N LEU A 40 -1.15 15.29 -10.02
CA LEU A 40 -0.31 14.98 -11.18
C LEU A 40 0.89 15.90 -11.34
N LEU A 41 0.72 17.20 -11.03
CA LEU A 41 1.82 18.17 -11.07
C LEU A 41 2.89 17.93 -10.00
N SER A 42 2.54 17.25 -8.92
CA SER A 42 3.47 16.89 -7.85
C SER A 42 4.33 15.65 -8.16
N PHE A 43 3.95 14.85 -9.17
CA PHE A 43 4.65 13.60 -9.50
C PHE A 43 6.08 13.88 -10.00
N GLN A 44 7.06 13.37 -9.25
CA GLN A 44 8.48 13.58 -9.52
C GLN A 44 9.26 12.27 -9.40
N GLN A 45 10.22 12.06 -10.28
CA GLN A 45 11.24 11.03 -10.14
C GLN A 45 12.36 11.56 -9.24
N VAL A 46 12.65 10.85 -8.15
CA VAL A 46 13.68 11.21 -7.17
C VAL A 46 14.94 10.36 -7.29
N THR A 47 14.79 9.11 -7.77
CA THR A 47 15.91 8.22 -8.04
C THR A 47 15.75 7.64 -9.43
N GLN A 48 16.84 7.64 -10.20
CA GLN A 48 16.87 7.05 -11.52
C GLN A 48 17.09 5.53 -11.42
N ARG A 49 16.58 4.83 -12.41
CA ARG A 49 16.82 3.39 -12.61
C ARG A 49 18.32 3.09 -12.68
N ASP A 50 18.74 2.06 -11.96
CA ASP A 50 20.08 1.49 -12.10
C ASP A 50 19.99 0.08 -12.73
N GLU A 51 20.21 0.01 -14.03
CA GLU A 51 20.15 -1.25 -14.78
C GLU A 51 21.23 -2.25 -14.36
N SER A 52 22.36 -1.77 -13.83
CA SER A 52 23.47 -2.65 -13.41
C SER A 52 23.13 -3.45 -12.16
N HIS A 53 22.30 -2.87 -11.28
CA HIS A 53 21.75 -3.53 -10.09
C HIS A 53 20.30 -3.98 -10.29
N LYS A 54 19.70 -3.64 -11.45
CA LYS A 54 18.26 -3.79 -11.76
C LYS A 54 17.35 -3.06 -10.76
N ASP A 55 17.81 -2.02 -10.12
CA ASP A 55 17.00 -1.18 -9.26
C ASP A 55 16.11 -0.28 -10.11
N GLY A 56 14.82 -0.29 -9.83
CA GLY A 56 13.86 0.56 -10.50
C GLY A 56 13.93 2.02 -10.06
N SER A 57 13.19 2.85 -10.75
CA SER A 57 13.06 4.26 -10.39
C SER A 57 12.21 4.44 -9.15
N VAL A 58 12.52 5.47 -8.37
CA VAL A 58 11.69 5.91 -7.26
C VAL A 58 11.06 7.26 -7.59
N TYR A 59 9.79 7.38 -7.28
CA TYR A 59 9.00 8.57 -7.49
C TYR A 59 8.39 9.06 -6.18
N VAL A 60 7.98 10.31 -6.14
CA VAL A 60 7.15 10.88 -5.08
C VAL A 60 5.86 11.43 -5.67
N LEU A 61 4.78 11.35 -4.91
CA LEU A 61 3.47 11.85 -5.27
C LEU A 61 2.81 12.49 -4.04
N ASN A 62 2.48 13.77 -4.12
CA ASN A 62 1.71 14.45 -3.09
C ASN A 62 0.25 14.52 -3.55
N VAL A 63 -0.62 13.80 -2.87
CA VAL A 63 -2.05 13.71 -3.22
C VAL A 63 -2.77 14.92 -2.65
N SER A 64 -3.49 15.63 -3.53
CA SER A 64 -4.38 16.72 -3.14
C SER A 64 -5.79 16.22 -2.87
N GLY A 65 -6.45 16.80 -1.87
CA GLY A 65 -7.83 16.46 -1.52
C GLY A 65 -7.99 15.09 -0.87
N GLY A 66 -9.24 14.66 -0.78
CA GLY A 66 -9.63 13.41 -0.10
C GLY A 66 -9.64 12.17 -1.00
N TYR A 67 -9.19 12.25 -2.24
CA TYR A 67 -9.13 11.15 -3.23
C TYR A 67 -10.34 10.20 -3.21
N HIS A 68 -11.52 10.71 -2.83
CA HIS A 68 -12.81 9.99 -2.82
C HIS A 68 -12.87 8.74 -1.91
N PHE A 69 -12.00 8.62 -0.90
CA PHE A 69 -11.99 7.41 -0.07
C PHE A 69 -13.18 7.36 0.90
N ASP A 70 -13.67 8.52 1.38
CA ASP A 70 -14.91 8.58 2.18
C ASP A 70 -16.12 8.08 1.38
N GLU A 71 -16.21 8.47 0.10
CA GLU A 71 -17.27 8.02 -0.82
C GLU A 71 -17.14 6.52 -1.12
N PHE A 72 -15.89 6.01 -1.22
CA PHE A 72 -15.64 4.58 -1.39
C PHE A 72 -16.16 3.78 -0.20
N LEU A 73 -15.88 4.20 1.02
CA LEU A 73 -16.40 3.52 2.23
C LEU A 73 -17.92 3.69 2.36
N ALA A 74 -18.46 4.87 2.04
CA ALA A 74 -19.88 5.15 2.14
C ALA A 74 -20.74 4.31 1.18
N GLN A 75 -20.22 3.90 0.02
CA GLN A 75 -20.92 2.99 -0.89
C GLN A 75 -20.85 1.51 -0.49
N GLY A 76 -20.11 1.16 0.59
CA GLY A 76 -19.90 -0.21 1.04
C GLY A 76 -18.59 -0.84 0.58
N GLY A 77 -17.67 -0.05 0.02
CA GLY A 77 -16.36 -0.52 -0.43
C GLY A 77 -16.38 -1.26 -1.77
N ALA A 78 -15.63 -2.35 -1.86
CA ALA A 78 -15.55 -3.21 -3.04
C ALA A 78 -15.22 -4.66 -2.65
N SER A 79 -15.96 -5.62 -3.22
CA SER A 79 -15.79 -7.05 -2.97
C SER A 79 -14.77 -7.74 -3.88
N ASN A 80 -14.15 -6.98 -4.79
CA ASN A 80 -13.11 -7.47 -5.71
C ASN A 80 -12.40 -6.31 -6.42
N ASP A 81 -11.25 -6.63 -7.05
CA ASP A 81 -10.44 -5.66 -7.78
C ASP A 81 -11.19 -4.99 -8.94
N THR A 82 -12.14 -5.66 -9.57
CA THR A 82 -12.90 -5.08 -10.69
C THR A 82 -13.82 -3.95 -10.22
N GLU A 83 -14.48 -4.14 -9.09
CA GLU A 83 -15.31 -3.10 -8.47
C GLU A 83 -14.47 -1.92 -7.98
N LEU A 84 -13.34 -2.20 -7.34
CA LEU A 84 -12.38 -1.16 -6.94
C LEU A 84 -11.91 -0.35 -8.15
N ILE A 85 -11.48 -1.00 -9.24
CA ILE A 85 -11.06 -0.33 -10.49
C ILE A 85 -12.20 0.50 -11.07
N SER A 86 -13.43 -0.02 -11.06
CA SER A 86 -14.60 0.69 -11.53
C SER A 86 -14.87 1.95 -10.72
N PHE A 87 -14.80 1.85 -9.39
CA PHE A 87 -14.92 3.00 -8.51
C PHE A 87 -13.84 4.06 -8.81
N ILE A 88 -12.57 3.67 -8.83
CA ILE A 88 -11.45 4.59 -9.09
C ILE A 88 -11.61 5.26 -10.46
N THR A 89 -11.94 4.49 -11.50
CA THR A 89 -12.15 5.01 -12.85
C THR A 89 -13.26 6.05 -12.88
N ASN A 90 -14.39 5.77 -12.23
CA ASN A 90 -15.54 6.68 -12.23
C ASN A 90 -15.30 7.91 -11.37
N SER A 91 -14.70 7.75 -10.19
CA SER A 91 -14.48 8.86 -9.24
C SER A 91 -13.38 9.80 -9.70
N ILE A 92 -12.23 9.28 -10.14
CA ILE A 92 -11.05 10.06 -10.52
C ILE A 92 -11.14 10.54 -11.96
N THR A 93 -11.31 9.65 -12.93
CA THR A 93 -11.29 10.02 -14.34
C THR A 93 -12.68 10.30 -14.92
N LYS A 94 -13.73 10.24 -14.09
CA LYS A 94 -15.14 10.39 -14.52
C LYS A 94 -15.49 9.43 -15.66
N GLY A 95 -14.91 8.21 -15.64
CA GLY A 95 -15.12 7.17 -16.64
C GLY A 95 -14.38 7.36 -17.98
N ILE A 96 -13.52 8.38 -18.10
CA ILE A 96 -12.86 8.70 -19.39
C ILE A 96 -11.64 7.81 -19.64
N ILE A 97 -10.88 7.44 -18.58
CA ILE A 97 -9.64 6.66 -18.70
C ILE A 97 -9.78 5.38 -17.87
N PRO A 98 -9.87 4.21 -18.53
CA PRO A 98 -9.92 2.96 -17.79
C PRO A 98 -8.59 2.69 -17.10
N MET A 99 -8.65 2.28 -15.85
CA MET A 99 -7.50 1.81 -15.08
C MET A 99 -7.42 0.28 -15.13
N ASN A 100 -6.23 -0.27 -14.94
CA ASN A 100 -6.01 -1.71 -14.97
C ASN A 100 -5.01 -2.07 -13.87
N ILE A 101 -5.39 -2.95 -12.95
CA ILE A 101 -4.54 -3.45 -11.87
C ILE A 101 -3.99 -4.81 -12.30
N LYS A 102 -2.68 -4.99 -12.14
CA LYS A 102 -2.02 -6.26 -12.39
C LYS A 102 -1.47 -6.80 -11.08
N THR A 103 -1.28 -8.10 -11.04
CA THR A 103 -0.79 -8.84 -9.89
C THR A 103 0.54 -9.50 -10.20
N SER A 104 1.46 -9.53 -9.23
CA SER A 104 2.71 -10.29 -9.32
C SER A 104 2.97 -11.07 -8.03
N GLU A 105 3.79 -12.10 -8.11
CA GLU A 105 4.23 -12.86 -6.94
C GLU A 105 5.21 -12.01 -6.12
N ILE A 106 5.03 -12.04 -4.80
CA ILE A 106 5.72 -11.17 -3.85
C ILE A 106 6.31 -12.02 -2.73
N ALA A 107 7.57 -11.82 -2.38
CA ALA A 107 8.12 -12.23 -1.10
C ALA A 107 8.33 -10.98 -0.24
N CYS A 108 8.04 -11.09 1.05
CA CYS A 108 8.09 -9.96 1.97
C CYS A 108 8.62 -10.37 3.35
N SER A 109 9.07 -9.39 4.11
CA SER A 109 9.33 -9.52 5.54
C SER A 109 9.21 -8.17 6.24
N ALA A 110 8.79 -8.20 7.52
CA ALA A 110 8.84 -7.04 8.39
C ALA A 110 9.14 -7.43 9.83
N PHE A 111 9.49 -6.43 10.60
CA PHE A 111 9.70 -6.55 12.04
C PHE A 111 9.43 -5.21 12.74
N THR A 112 9.11 -5.29 14.02
CA THR A 112 9.17 -4.16 14.95
C THR A 112 10.37 -4.28 15.86
N ALA A 113 10.96 -3.18 16.24
CA ALA A 113 12.07 -3.14 17.20
C ALA A 113 12.20 -1.75 17.85
N ASP A 114 12.99 -1.70 18.92
CA ASP A 114 13.40 -0.43 19.51
C ASP A 114 14.81 -0.07 19.05
N THR A 115 15.05 1.22 18.82
CA THR A 115 16.39 1.75 18.64
C THR A 115 17.11 1.86 19.99
N ALA A 116 18.42 2.09 19.95
CA ALA A 116 19.20 2.38 21.16
C ALA A 116 18.72 3.62 21.92
N ASP A 117 18.13 4.58 21.20
CA ASP A 117 17.60 5.83 21.75
C ASP A 117 16.15 5.69 22.26
N GLY A 118 15.54 4.51 22.10
CA GLY A 118 14.18 4.20 22.56
C GLY A 118 13.08 4.56 21.56
N ASP A 119 13.43 4.93 20.33
CA ASP A 119 12.46 5.11 19.26
C ASP A 119 11.91 3.75 18.77
N ARG A 120 10.68 3.73 18.32
CA ARG A 120 10.07 2.56 17.70
C ARG A 120 10.39 2.50 16.20
N VAL A 121 10.63 1.31 15.70
CA VAL A 121 10.92 1.07 14.27
C VAL A 121 9.99 -0.01 13.74
N PHE A 122 9.37 0.28 12.60
CA PHE A 122 8.72 -0.70 11.74
C PHE A 122 9.60 -0.85 10.50
N GLY A 123 10.37 -1.94 10.44
CA GLY A 123 11.24 -2.25 9.32
C GLY A 123 10.53 -3.18 8.34
N ARG A 124 10.56 -2.87 7.04
CA ARG A 124 9.93 -3.70 6.01
C ARG A 124 10.79 -3.85 4.77
N ASN A 125 10.69 -5.03 4.14
CA ASN A 125 11.21 -5.34 2.83
C ASN A 125 10.15 -6.04 1.98
N TYR A 126 10.03 -5.68 0.70
CA TYR A 126 9.29 -6.46 -0.28
C TYR A 126 10.21 -6.81 -1.46
N ASP A 127 10.16 -8.09 -1.84
CA ASP A 127 11.08 -8.67 -2.82
C ASP A 127 10.34 -8.87 -4.15
N PHE A 128 10.59 -7.96 -5.09
CA PHE A 128 10.15 -8.07 -6.47
C PHE A 128 11.35 -8.24 -7.41
N HIS A 129 11.12 -8.76 -8.60
CA HIS A 129 12.18 -8.86 -9.62
C HIS A 129 12.67 -7.50 -10.08
N GLU A 130 11.75 -6.58 -10.32
CA GLU A 130 11.97 -5.19 -10.66
C GLU A 130 10.83 -4.36 -10.11
N THR A 131 11.14 -3.17 -9.63
CA THR A 131 10.17 -2.27 -9.01
C THR A 131 10.24 -0.89 -9.64
N ASN A 132 9.10 -0.22 -9.69
CA ASN A 132 9.01 1.24 -9.81
C ASN A 132 8.18 1.71 -8.63
N THR A 133 8.85 2.19 -7.59
CA THR A 133 8.16 2.58 -6.36
C THR A 133 7.77 4.04 -6.38
N VAL A 134 6.56 4.35 -5.97
CA VAL A 134 6.16 5.72 -5.64
C VAL A 134 5.91 5.84 -4.14
N ILE A 135 6.52 6.83 -3.53
CA ILE A 135 6.24 7.28 -2.16
C ILE A 135 5.07 8.26 -2.26
N VAL A 136 3.96 7.91 -1.66
CA VAL A 136 2.71 8.66 -1.72
C VAL A 136 2.51 9.37 -0.38
N TYR A 137 2.41 10.68 -0.42
CA TYR A 137 1.95 11.47 0.71
C TYR A 137 0.49 11.83 0.53
N THR A 138 -0.33 11.58 1.56
CA THR A 138 -1.72 11.99 1.64
C THR A 138 -1.94 12.88 2.85
N ASN A 139 -2.80 13.88 2.71
CA ASN A 139 -3.33 14.67 3.82
C ASN A 139 -4.80 15.02 3.49
N PRO A 140 -5.69 14.05 3.68
CA PRO A 140 -7.07 14.17 3.21
C PRO A 140 -7.91 15.20 3.98
N GLY A 141 -7.52 15.57 5.19
CA GLY A 141 -8.33 16.42 6.06
C GLY A 141 -9.57 15.69 6.61
N ASN A 142 -10.57 16.46 7.03
CA ASN A 142 -11.86 15.94 7.52
C ASN A 142 -11.75 14.95 8.71
N GLY A 143 -10.72 15.10 9.55
CA GLY A 143 -10.49 14.21 10.70
C GLY A 143 -9.78 12.90 10.34
N ARG A 144 -9.29 12.75 9.10
CA ARG A 144 -8.43 11.65 8.69
C ARG A 144 -6.96 12.03 8.84
N HIS A 145 -6.13 11.01 9.06
CA HIS A 145 -4.70 11.17 9.24
C HIS A 145 -3.96 11.50 7.94
N ALA A 146 -2.93 12.34 8.06
CA ALA A 146 -1.91 12.41 7.03
C ALA A 146 -1.05 11.15 7.08
N SER A 147 -0.57 10.67 5.93
CA SER A 147 0.26 9.48 5.88
C SER A 147 1.27 9.48 4.74
N TYR A 148 2.35 8.72 4.95
CA TYR A 148 3.22 8.25 3.88
C TYR A 148 2.95 6.79 3.61
N SER A 149 2.89 6.40 2.34
CA SER A 149 2.77 5.00 1.94
C SER A 149 3.64 4.72 0.73
N THR A 150 3.99 3.45 0.52
CA THR A 150 4.69 3.01 -0.68
C THR A 150 3.77 2.20 -1.58
N VAL A 151 3.89 2.42 -2.88
CA VAL A 151 3.12 1.72 -3.92
C VAL A 151 4.08 1.29 -5.01
N ASP A 152 4.03 0.04 -5.43
CA ASP A 152 4.69 -0.35 -6.66
C ASP A 152 3.78 -0.09 -7.86
N LEU A 153 4.28 0.68 -8.81
CA LEU A 153 3.52 1.16 -9.96
C LEU A 153 3.08 0.03 -10.92
N GLN A 154 3.66 -1.18 -10.81
CA GLN A 154 3.19 -2.33 -11.57
C GLN A 154 1.74 -2.71 -11.22
N PHE A 155 1.32 -2.50 -9.96
CA PHE A 155 -0.06 -2.73 -9.53
C PHE A 155 -1.04 -1.73 -10.15
N LEU A 156 -0.56 -0.59 -10.62
CA LEU A 156 -1.33 0.37 -11.39
C LEU A 156 -1.28 0.12 -12.91
N GLY A 157 -0.74 -1.04 -13.33
CA GLY A 157 -0.63 -1.43 -14.73
C GLY A 157 0.55 -0.81 -15.49
N LEU A 158 1.50 -0.19 -14.78
CA LEU A 158 2.72 0.34 -15.36
C LEU A 158 3.81 -0.75 -15.49
N ASP A 159 4.67 -0.59 -16.47
CA ASP A 159 5.79 -1.52 -16.72
C ASP A 159 6.94 -1.22 -15.74
N SER A 160 7.22 -2.17 -14.83
CA SER A 160 8.28 -2.03 -13.82
C SER A 160 9.69 -1.94 -14.42
N THR A 161 9.87 -2.32 -15.70
CA THR A 161 11.15 -2.24 -16.41
C THR A 161 11.40 -0.88 -17.06
N LYS A 162 10.43 0.06 -17.01
CA LYS A 162 10.50 1.35 -17.71
C LYS A 162 10.12 2.51 -16.79
N ASP A 163 10.71 3.65 -17.08
CA ASP A 163 10.36 4.89 -16.41
C ASP A 163 8.98 5.42 -16.82
N VAL A 164 8.33 6.12 -15.90
CA VAL A 164 7.06 6.80 -16.13
C VAL A 164 7.34 8.15 -16.80
N THR A 165 7.14 8.22 -18.11
CA THR A 165 7.50 9.41 -18.91
C THR A 165 6.32 10.10 -19.59
N THR A 166 5.27 9.36 -19.93
CA THR A 166 4.13 9.91 -20.66
C THR A 166 3.01 10.41 -19.74
N PHE A 167 2.23 11.37 -20.22
CA PHE A 167 1.08 11.88 -19.49
C PHE A 167 0.05 10.79 -19.17
N GLY A 168 -0.22 9.88 -20.11
CA GLY A 168 -1.14 8.76 -19.89
C GLY A 168 -0.67 7.82 -18.76
N GLN A 169 0.65 7.56 -18.66
CA GLN A 169 1.21 6.79 -17.55
C GLN A 169 1.06 7.53 -16.20
N LYS A 170 1.28 8.85 -16.19
CA LYS A 170 1.11 9.66 -14.98
C LYS A 170 -0.32 9.67 -14.46
N ILE A 171 -1.33 9.65 -15.34
CA ILE A 171 -2.74 9.58 -14.92
C ILE A 171 -3.01 8.31 -14.10
N LEU A 172 -2.38 7.17 -14.43
CA LEU A 172 -2.56 5.93 -13.67
C LEU A 172 -2.08 6.06 -12.22
N THR A 173 -1.12 6.96 -11.96
CA THR A 173 -0.62 7.19 -10.59
C THR A 173 -1.65 7.86 -9.66
N LEU A 174 -2.72 8.43 -10.21
CA LEU A 174 -3.84 8.94 -9.40
C LEU A 174 -4.57 7.84 -8.60
N ALA A 175 -4.41 6.57 -9.00
CA ALA A 175 -4.93 5.44 -8.24
C ALA A 175 -4.02 5.02 -7.06
N ALA A 176 -2.83 5.60 -6.93
CA ALA A 176 -1.86 5.19 -5.92
C ALA A 176 -2.38 5.22 -4.46
N PRO A 177 -3.23 6.19 -4.04
CA PRO A 177 -3.81 6.16 -2.69
C PRO A 177 -4.59 4.88 -2.36
N PHE A 178 -5.14 4.19 -3.37
CA PHE A 178 -5.91 2.95 -3.21
C PHE A 178 -5.07 1.67 -3.23
N ALA A 179 -3.76 1.78 -3.44
CA ALA A 179 -2.88 0.63 -3.60
C ALA A 179 -1.63 0.65 -2.68
N PRO A 180 -1.73 1.09 -1.40
CA PRO A 180 -0.59 1.05 -0.50
C PRO A 180 -0.16 -0.39 -0.24
N LEU A 181 1.15 -0.65 -0.23
CA LEU A 181 1.74 -1.91 0.20
C LEU A 181 2.19 -1.83 1.66
N ASP A 182 2.52 -0.65 2.11
CA ASP A 182 2.84 -0.27 3.48
C ASP A 182 2.65 1.23 3.67
N GLY A 183 2.77 1.66 4.91
CA GLY A 183 2.73 3.08 5.23
C GLY A 183 2.76 3.34 6.72
N VAL A 184 2.81 4.64 7.04
CA VAL A 184 2.72 5.16 8.39
C VAL A 184 1.91 6.45 8.37
N ASN A 185 1.03 6.63 9.36
CA ASN A 185 0.26 7.84 9.52
C ASN A 185 0.85 8.77 10.58
N ASP A 186 0.29 9.97 10.71
CA ASP A 186 0.77 10.99 11.66
C ASP A 186 0.36 10.74 13.12
N ALA A 187 -0.49 9.73 13.39
CA ALA A 187 -0.69 9.19 14.75
C ALA A 187 0.41 8.18 15.14
N GLY A 188 1.28 7.79 14.20
CA GLY A 188 2.35 6.81 14.41
C GLY A 188 1.90 5.37 14.23
N VAL A 189 0.79 5.12 13.55
CA VAL A 189 0.36 3.76 13.17
C VAL A 189 0.99 3.40 11.83
N ALA A 190 1.78 2.33 11.83
CA ALA A 190 2.38 1.73 10.64
C ALA A 190 1.69 0.42 10.28
N CYS A 191 1.59 0.10 9.00
CA CYS A 191 1.02 -1.15 8.52
C CYS A 191 1.70 -1.65 7.24
N GLY A 192 1.57 -2.95 6.97
CA GLY A 192 2.09 -3.55 5.73
C GLY A 192 1.36 -4.83 5.37
N ILE A 193 1.33 -5.12 4.06
CA ILE A 193 0.75 -6.34 3.46
C ILE A 193 1.85 -7.33 3.10
N PHE A 194 1.59 -8.62 3.33
CA PHE A 194 2.52 -9.71 3.07
C PHE A 194 1.76 -10.87 2.42
N MET A 195 2.30 -11.43 1.35
CA MET A 195 1.72 -12.64 0.77
C MET A 195 1.86 -13.79 1.76
N SER A 196 0.78 -14.51 2.00
CA SER A 196 0.79 -15.70 2.84
C SER A 196 0.73 -16.96 1.98
N TYR A 197 1.72 -17.83 2.13
CA TYR A 197 1.77 -19.12 1.45
C TYR A 197 1.33 -20.21 2.42
N GLN A 198 0.06 -20.43 2.50
CA GLN A 198 -0.53 -21.41 3.39
C GLN A 198 -0.21 -22.81 2.89
N GLY A 199 0.65 -23.54 3.61
CA GLY A 199 1.07 -24.89 3.23
C GLY A 199 2.07 -24.98 2.08
N GLY A 200 2.68 -23.85 1.68
CA GLY A 200 3.72 -23.80 0.63
C GLY A 200 3.19 -23.71 -0.79
N GLU A 201 1.88 -23.77 -0.98
CA GLU A 201 1.20 -23.55 -2.25
C GLU A 201 0.43 -22.23 -2.20
N LYS A 202 0.08 -21.69 -3.38
CA LYS A 202 -0.84 -20.57 -3.44
C LYS A 202 -2.20 -21.03 -2.93
N VAL A 203 -2.63 -20.42 -1.85
CA VAL A 203 -3.94 -20.68 -1.28
C VAL A 203 -4.96 -19.74 -1.91
N ALA A 204 -6.22 -20.13 -1.92
CA ALA A 204 -7.31 -19.28 -2.36
C ALA A 204 -7.26 -17.92 -1.65
N ALA A 205 -7.56 -16.86 -2.37
CA ALA A 205 -7.70 -15.52 -1.81
C ALA A 205 -8.79 -15.53 -0.72
N THR A 206 -8.61 -14.78 0.34
CA THR A 206 -9.69 -14.53 1.30
C THR A 206 -10.84 -13.84 0.58
N ASN A 207 -12.05 -14.33 0.78
CA ASN A 207 -13.25 -13.86 0.11
C ASN A 207 -14.47 -14.02 1.04
N GLN A 208 -14.46 -13.29 2.16
CA GLN A 208 -15.53 -13.34 3.14
C GLN A 208 -16.86 -12.90 2.52
N GLN A 209 -17.96 -13.49 2.96
CA GLN A 209 -19.30 -13.19 2.45
C GLN A 209 -20.28 -13.13 3.61
N THR A 210 -20.21 -12.06 4.37
CA THR A 210 -21.17 -11.75 5.43
C THR A 210 -22.04 -10.54 5.05
N ASP A 211 -22.77 -9.99 6.00
CA ASP A 211 -23.58 -8.78 5.78
C ASP A 211 -22.78 -7.47 6.03
N LYS A 212 -21.45 -7.54 6.16
CA LYS A 212 -20.58 -6.38 6.37
C LYS A 212 -20.23 -5.70 5.05
N PRO A 213 -19.88 -4.40 5.06
CA PRO A 213 -19.28 -3.76 3.90
C PRO A 213 -17.91 -4.37 3.57
N ASP A 214 -17.46 -4.19 2.33
CA ASP A 214 -16.34 -4.90 1.73
C ASP A 214 -15.07 -4.05 1.65
N LEU A 215 -13.91 -4.67 1.87
CA LEU A 215 -12.61 -4.08 1.59
C LEU A 215 -11.73 -5.06 0.81
N THR A 216 -10.97 -4.54 -0.13
CA THR A 216 -9.85 -5.27 -0.73
C THR A 216 -8.59 -5.13 0.13
N SER A 217 -7.60 -5.95 -0.11
CA SER A 217 -6.33 -5.97 0.64
C SER A 217 -5.70 -4.59 0.81
N THR A 218 -5.60 -3.82 -0.27
CA THR A 218 -4.94 -2.51 -0.23
C THR A 218 -5.84 -1.40 0.29
N THR A 219 -7.15 -1.49 0.09
CA THR A 219 -8.09 -0.52 0.65
C THR A 219 -8.26 -0.68 2.16
N MET A 220 -8.06 -1.88 2.69
CA MET A 220 -7.95 -2.10 4.13
C MET A 220 -6.75 -1.35 4.73
N LEU A 221 -5.56 -1.44 4.11
CA LEU A 221 -4.40 -0.66 4.55
C LEU A 221 -4.67 0.85 4.44
N ARG A 222 -5.33 1.31 3.37
CA ARG A 222 -5.70 2.72 3.24
C ARG A 222 -6.62 3.17 4.36
N MET A 223 -7.61 2.35 4.74
CA MET A 223 -8.50 2.65 5.86
C MET A 223 -7.72 2.76 7.18
N VAL A 224 -6.82 1.83 7.46
CA VAL A 224 -5.96 1.89 8.67
C VAL A 224 -5.14 3.18 8.68
N LEU A 225 -4.50 3.53 7.57
CA LEU A 225 -3.68 4.74 7.48
C LEU A 225 -4.49 6.04 7.62
N ASP A 226 -5.73 6.06 7.20
CA ASP A 226 -6.57 7.25 7.23
C ASP A 226 -7.28 7.46 8.58
N TYR A 227 -7.58 6.38 9.32
CA TYR A 227 -8.54 6.48 10.43
C TYR A 227 -8.04 5.93 11.77
N ALA A 228 -6.95 5.14 11.81
CA ALA A 228 -6.53 4.52 13.06
C ALA A 228 -5.56 5.41 13.86
N ASP A 229 -5.87 5.62 15.14
CA ASP A 229 -5.02 6.30 16.13
C ASP A 229 -4.08 5.31 16.86
N SER A 230 -4.38 4.01 16.81
CA SER A 230 -3.65 2.94 17.49
C SER A 230 -3.82 1.59 16.78
N VAL A 231 -3.02 0.59 17.21
CA VAL A 231 -3.18 -0.80 16.72
C VAL A 231 -4.54 -1.37 17.10
N GLU A 232 -5.03 -1.09 18.31
CA GLU A 232 -6.34 -1.55 18.77
C GLU A 232 -7.45 -1.01 17.89
N GLU A 233 -7.44 0.29 17.63
CA GLU A 233 -8.44 0.91 16.77
C GLU A 233 -8.35 0.40 15.34
N ALA A 234 -7.14 0.16 14.81
CA ALA A 234 -6.97 -0.45 13.51
C ALA A 234 -7.64 -1.83 13.43
N VAL A 235 -7.48 -2.68 14.46
CA VAL A 235 -8.14 -3.99 14.54
C VAL A 235 -9.66 -3.82 14.61
N GLU A 236 -10.18 -2.93 15.46
CA GLU A 236 -11.61 -2.66 15.58
C GLU A 236 -12.23 -2.13 14.27
N LEU A 237 -11.47 -1.36 13.49
CA LEU A 237 -11.89 -0.89 12.17
C LEU A 237 -11.98 -2.04 11.18
N VAL A 238 -10.93 -2.88 11.11
CA VAL A 238 -10.87 -4.01 10.19
C VAL A 238 -11.98 -5.03 10.46
N GLU A 239 -12.32 -5.28 11.71
CA GLU A 239 -13.40 -6.21 12.11
C GLU A 239 -14.80 -5.80 11.61
N LYS A 240 -14.98 -4.55 11.22
CA LYS A 240 -16.27 -4.04 10.70
C LYS A 240 -16.53 -4.37 9.24
N TYR A 241 -15.54 -4.93 8.54
CA TYR A 241 -15.59 -5.19 7.11
C TYR A 241 -15.32 -6.66 6.77
N ASP A 242 -15.82 -7.10 5.63
CA ASP A 242 -15.39 -8.33 4.99
C ASP A 242 -14.14 -8.07 4.14
N LEU A 243 -13.17 -8.98 4.22
CA LEU A 243 -11.95 -8.91 3.42
C LEU A 243 -12.09 -9.73 2.15
N HIS A 244 -11.73 -9.10 1.03
CA HIS A 244 -11.60 -9.72 -0.28
C HIS A 244 -10.18 -9.50 -0.80
N ASP A 245 -9.34 -10.53 -0.70
CA ASP A 245 -7.94 -10.40 -1.08
C ASP A 245 -7.79 -10.11 -2.58
N SER A 246 -7.00 -9.09 -2.87
CA SER A 246 -6.64 -8.69 -4.22
C SER A 246 -5.81 -9.77 -4.91
N ALA A 247 -5.72 -9.70 -6.22
CA ALA A 247 -4.77 -10.51 -6.99
C ALA A 247 -5.07 -12.00 -7.00
N LYS A 248 -6.19 -12.46 -6.49
CA LYS A 248 -6.52 -13.88 -6.32
C LYS A 248 -5.44 -14.65 -5.56
N THR A 249 -4.87 -14.03 -4.55
CA THR A 249 -3.86 -14.62 -3.67
C THR A 249 -4.14 -14.25 -2.24
N SER A 250 -3.64 -15.03 -1.29
CA SER A 250 -3.85 -14.80 0.13
C SER A 250 -2.80 -13.87 0.71
N PHE A 251 -3.24 -13.00 1.61
CA PHE A 251 -2.38 -12.08 2.34
C PHE A 251 -2.60 -12.17 3.84
N HIS A 252 -1.59 -11.74 4.58
CA HIS A 252 -1.67 -11.39 5.99
C HIS A 252 -1.00 -10.04 6.21
N TYR A 253 -1.19 -9.45 7.38
CA TYR A 253 -0.84 -8.05 7.60
C TYR A 253 -0.17 -7.87 8.94
N MET A 254 0.67 -6.86 9.04
CA MET A 254 1.25 -6.44 10.30
C MET A 254 0.96 -4.97 10.53
N ILE A 255 0.51 -4.63 11.75
CA ILE A 255 0.24 -3.27 12.19
C ILE A 255 1.05 -3.02 13.46
N ALA A 256 1.60 -1.84 13.61
CA ALA A 256 2.34 -1.43 14.80
C ALA A 256 2.11 0.05 15.08
N ASP A 257 2.31 0.48 16.32
CA ASP A 257 2.21 1.89 16.69
C ASP A 257 3.40 2.38 17.55
N SER A 258 3.42 3.67 17.78
CA SER A 258 4.48 4.35 18.54
C SER A 258 4.56 3.94 20.01
N THR A 259 3.55 3.26 20.56
CA THR A 259 3.58 2.73 21.94
C THR A 259 4.40 1.45 22.05
N GLY A 260 4.72 0.81 20.92
CA GLY A 260 5.37 -0.47 20.81
C GLY A 260 4.40 -1.65 20.76
N LYS A 261 3.10 -1.39 20.69
CA LYS A 261 2.12 -2.42 20.42
C LYS A 261 2.16 -2.80 18.95
N SER A 262 1.98 -4.09 18.67
CA SER A 262 1.84 -4.58 17.30
C SER A 262 0.93 -5.79 17.26
N ALA A 263 0.35 -6.03 16.09
CA ALA A 263 -0.50 -7.17 15.80
C ALA A 263 -0.24 -7.71 14.39
N ILE A 264 -0.29 -9.03 14.25
CA ILE A 264 -0.38 -9.69 12.95
C ILE A 264 -1.82 -10.13 12.75
N LEU A 265 -2.35 -9.81 11.59
CA LEU A 265 -3.71 -10.08 11.19
C LEU A 265 -3.70 -11.21 10.14
N GLU A 266 -4.30 -12.33 10.47
CA GLU A 266 -4.37 -13.51 9.61
C GLU A 266 -5.82 -13.96 9.44
N TRP A 267 -6.26 -14.14 8.19
CA TRP A 267 -7.55 -14.74 7.89
C TRP A 267 -7.35 -16.23 7.64
N VAL A 268 -7.87 -17.04 8.54
CA VAL A 268 -7.72 -18.49 8.55
C VAL A 268 -9.07 -19.18 8.66
N SER A 269 -9.18 -20.38 8.13
CA SER A 269 -10.32 -21.28 8.33
C SER A 269 -10.05 -22.24 9.48
N ASP A 270 -11.12 -22.79 10.05
CA ASP A 270 -11.03 -23.82 11.11
C ASP A 270 -10.53 -25.16 10.57
N SER A 271 -10.63 -25.38 9.27
CA SER A 271 -10.24 -26.61 8.59
C SER A 271 -9.72 -26.30 7.17
N SER A 272 -8.63 -26.97 6.80
CA SER A 272 -8.07 -26.85 5.45
C SER A 272 -9.03 -27.37 4.36
N ASP A 273 -9.97 -28.23 4.71
CA ASP A 273 -10.94 -28.81 3.76
C ASP A 273 -12.09 -27.86 3.45
N ASP A 274 -12.34 -26.86 4.31
CA ASP A 274 -13.41 -25.88 4.17
C ASP A 274 -12.93 -24.57 3.51
N ASP A 275 -11.68 -24.49 3.06
CA ASP A 275 -11.03 -23.24 2.62
C ASP A 275 -10.83 -23.13 1.11
N ALA A 276 -11.52 -23.94 0.32
CA ALA A 276 -11.30 -24.03 -1.12
C ALA A 276 -11.57 -22.71 -1.88
N ASP A 277 -12.43 -21.83 -1.35
CA ASP A 277 -12.81 -20.55 -1.94
C ASP A 277 -12.48 -19.32 -1.07
N GLY A 278 -11.89 -19.54 0.12
CA GLY A 278 -11.53 -18.48 1.08
C GLY A 278 -12.72 -17.80 1.75
N ALA A 279 -13.94 -18.32 1.61
CA ALA A 279 -15.16 -17.68 2.11
C ALA A 279 -15.37 -17.87 3.62
N ASN A 280 -14.90 -18.99 4.17
CA ASN A 280 -15.13 -19.37 5.57
C ASN A 280 -14.02 -18.92 6.52
N ARG A 281 -13.14 -18.00 6.09
CA ARG A 281 -12.07 -17.50 6.92
C ARG A 281 -12.58 -16.51 7.94
N HIS A 282 -11.99 -16.57 9.12
CA HIS A 282 -12.17 -15.58 10.17
C HIS A 282 -10.84 -14.88 10.49
N LEU A 283 -10.93 -13.67 11.00
CA LEU A 283 -9.76 -12.91 11.44
C LEU A 283 -9.21 -13.51 12.73
N ASN A 284 -7.95 -13.88 12.71
CA ASN A 284 -7.15 -14.18 13.89
C ASN A 284 -6.13 -13.05 14.11
N VAL A 285 -6.13 -12.47 15.31
CA VAL A 285 -5.25 -11.35 15.68
C VAL A 285 -4.18 -11.87 16.63
N ILE A 286 -2.92 -11.80 16.22
CA ILE A 286 -1.77 -12.23 16.98
C ILE A 286 -1.04 -10.98 17.52
N TRP A 287 -1.28 -10.66 18.77
CA TRP A 287 -0.65 -9.55 19.45
C TRP A 287 0.84 -9.85 19.78
N ASN A 288 1.70 -8.83 19.82
CA ASN A 288 3.12 -9.02 20.11
C ASN A 288 3.40 -9.62 21.49
N ASP A 289 2.55 -9.37 22.49
CA ASP A 289 2.66 -9.95 23.83
C ASP A 289 2.16 -11.40 23.92
N ALA A 290 1.50 -11.90 22.86
CA ALA A 290 0.96 -13.25 22.76
C ALA A 290 1.47 -14.00 21.51
N ASP A 291 2.49 -13.49 20.81
CA ASP A 291 3.06 -14.12 19.62
C ASP A 291 3.78 -15.44 19.99
N PRO A 292 3.30 -16.60 19.49
CA PRO A 292 3.81 -17.90 19.90
C PRO A 292 5.21 -18.22 19.37
N LEU A 293 5.67 -17.48 18.35
CA LEU A 293 6.92 -17.77 17.64
C LEU A 293 8.03 -16.74 17.88
N SER A 294 7.69 -15.50 18.24
CA SER A 294 8.68 -14.44 18.43
C SER A 294 9.59 -14.71 19.65
N GLY A 295 9.02 -15.25 20.73
CA GLY A 295 9.70 -15.44 22.01
C GLY A 295 10.00 -14.14 22.75
N ALA A 296 9.34 -13.03 22.37
CA ALA A 296 9.46 -11.71 22.96
C ALA A 296 8.10 -11.00 22.97
N THR A 297 7.97 -9.96 23.79
CA THR A 297 6.74 -9.17 23.92
C THR A 297 6.89 -7.74 23.37
N ASP A 298 8.09 -7.33 23.05
CA ASP A 298 8.45 -5.96 22.67
C ASP A 298 8.95 -5.83 21.23
N TRP A 299 8.98 -6.94 20.50
CA TRP A 299 9.16 -6.97 19.05
C TRP A 299 8.39 -8.14 18.45
N GLN A 300 7.99 -7.98 17.21
CA GLN A 300 7.26 -8.96 16.42
C GLN A 300 7.81 -8.96 15.01
N MET A 301 7.62 -10.03 14.26
CA MET A 301 8.06 -10.14 12.88
C MET A 301 7.14 -11.03 12.08
N ILE A 302 7.12 -10.79 10.77
CA ILE A 302 6.29 -11.49 9.80
C ILE A 302 7.10 -11.78 8.53
N THR A 303 6.82 -12.89 7.88
CA THR A 303 7.34 -13.21 6.55
C THR A 303 6.22 -13.69 5.64
N ASN A 304 6.25 -14.92 5.11
CA ASN A 304 5.25 -15.38 4.15
C ASN A 304 4.53 -16.66 4.57
N PHE A 305 4.57 -17.04 5.83
CA PHE A 305 3.83 -18.18 6.35
C PHE A 305 2.90 -17.75 7.49
N ILE A 306 1.82 -18.48 7.67
CA ILE A 306 0.83 -18.23 8.72
C ILE A 306 1.44 -18.55 10.10
N ILE A 307 1.32 -17.61 11.04
CA ILE A 307 1.85 -17.71 12.41
C ILE A 307 0.83 -18.34 13.36
N THR A 308 -0.46 -18.31 13.00
CA THR A 308 -1.54 -18.91 13.77
C THR A 308 -1.16 -20.32 14.23
N PRO A 309 -1.22 -20.62 15.55
CA PRO A 309 -0.89 -21.94 16.07
C PRO A 309 -1.73 -23.04 15.41
N ASP A 310 -1.10 -24.21 15.27
CA ASP A 310 -1.73 -25.45 14.77
C ASP A 310 -2.31 -25.34 13.33
N TYR A 311 -2.05 -24.24 12.63
CA TYR A 311 -2.49 -24.05 11.26
C TYR A 311 -1.83 -25.04 10.28
N TYR A 312 -0.53 -25.30 10.45
CA TYR A 312 0.22 -26.21 9.60
C TYR A 312 0.27 -27.62 10.16
N THR A 313 0.22 -28.61 9.28
CA THR A 313 0.65 -29.97 9.62
C THR A 313 2.15 -30.02 9.90
N ALA A 314 2.63 -31.04 10.62
CA ALA A 314 4.03 -31.14 11.04
C ALA A 314 5.04 -31.09 9.88
N ASP A 315 4.68 -31.61 8.72
CA ASP A 315 5.54 -31.70 7.52
C ASP A 315 5.28 -30.56 6.51
N ALA A 316 4.44 -29.58 6.83
CA ALA A 316 4.12 -28.52 5.91
C ALA A 316 5.31 -27.58 5.67
N ASN A 317 5.52 -27.21 4.40
CA ASN A 317 6.47 -26.17 4.05
C ASN A 317 5.99 -24.80 4.52
N LYS A 318 6.89 -24.02 5.13
CA LYS A 318 6.62 -22.65 5.61
C LYS A 318 7.51 -21.67 4.85
N PRO A 319 7.09 -21.14 3.71
CA PRO A 319 7.90 -20.21 2.92
C PRO A 319 8.29 -18.96 3.72
N GLY A 320 9.60 -18.67 3.76
CA GLY A 320 10.14 -17.56 4.53
C GLY A 320 10.44 -17.86 6.00
N LEU A 321 10.31 -19.10 6.46
CA LEU A 321 10.69 -19.50 7.82
C LEU A 321 12.17 -19.25 8.07
N ASP A 322 13.05 -19.49 7.10
CA ASP A 322 14.47 -19.20 7.17
C ASP A 322 14.77 -17.72 7.42
N ARG A 323 14.04 -16.82 6.76
CA ARG A 323 14.13 -15.37 6.97
C ARG A 323 13.56 -14.97 8.33
N TYR A 324 12.47 -15.60 8.75
CA TYR A 324 11.86 -15.38 10.06
C TYR A 324 12.85 -15.74 11.18
N GLU A 325 13.46 -16.92 11.13
CA GLU A 325 14.44 -17.37 12.13
C GLU A 325 15.67 -16.48 12.17
N LEU A 326 16.16 -16.04 11.01
CA LEU A 326 17.28 -15.10 10.93
C LEU A 326 16.95 -13.76 11.60
N LEU A 327 15.75 -13.20 11.35
CA LEU A 327 15.31 -11.96 11.99
C LEU A 327 15.20 -12.15 13.51
N ARG A 328 14.54 -13.22 13.95
CA ARG A 328 14.40 -13.56 15.38
C ARG A 328 15.76 -13.61 16.08
N ASP A 329 16.70 -14.34 15.51
CA ASP A 329 18.02 -14.54 16.10
C ASP A 329 18.81 -13.22 16.15
N ARG A 330 18.64 -12.33 15.18
CA ARG A 330 19.27 -11.01 15.15
C ARG A 330 18.66 -10.07 16.20
N LEU A 331 17.35 -10.00 16.30
CA LEU A 331 16.66 -9.18 17.30
C LEU A 331 16.97 -9.67 18.72
N ALA A 332 16.95 -10.98 18.97
CA ALA A 332 17.32 -11.57 20.25
C ALA A 332 18.82 -11.39 20.60
N GLY A 333 19.70 -11.46 19.59
CA GLY A 333 21.15 -11.34 19.75
C GLY A 333 21.62 -9.92 20.07
N GLY A 334 20.99 -8.91 19.48
CA GLY A 334 21.26 -7.49 19.76
C GLY A 334 21.08 -7.11 21.23
N ARG A 335 20.15 -7.75 21.94
CA ARG A 335 19.92 -7.57 23.38
C ARG A 335 21.04 -8.15 24.25
N LYS A 336 21.62 -9.28 23.85
CA LYS A 336 22.67 -9.96 24.65
C LYS A 336 23.99 -9.22 24.60
N SER A 337 24.26 -8.41 23.61
CA SER A 337 25.55 -7.72 23.45
C SER A 337 25.64 -6.39 24.22
N GLY A 338 24.56 -5.88 24.81
CA GLY A 338 24.54 -4.56 25.44
C GLY A 338 24.83 -3.41 24.46
N ASP A 339 25.09 -3.75 23.23
CA ASP A 339 25.23 -2.83 22.10
C ASP A 339 23.84 -2.62 21.50
N GLY A 340 23.16 -1.60 21.98
CA GLY A 340 21.81 -1.20 21.56
C GLY A 340 21.69 -0.77 20.09
N SER A 341 22.56 -1.28 19.26
CA SER A 341 22.50 -1.15 17.83
C SER A 341 21.97 -2.46 17.23
N ALA A 342 20.65 -2.70 17.32
CA ALA A 342 20.01 -3.22 16.13
C ALA A 342 20.25 -2.13 15.06
N ARG A 343 21.47 -2.08 14.52
CA ARG A 343 21.79 -1.16 13.44
C ARG A 343 20.81 -1.51 12.35
N CYS A 344 20.02 -0.54 11.93
CA CYS A 344 19.49 -0.44 10.58
C CYS A 344 20.73 -0.39 9.64
N GLY A 345 21.57 -1.38 9.71
CA GLY A 345 22.89 -1.51 9.15
C GLY A 345 22.98 -2.81 8.40
N GLN A 346 22.96 -2.72 7.10
CA GLN A 346 23.14 -3.73 6.05
C GLN A 346 22.59 -5.11 6.45
N PRO A 347 21.44 -5.50 5.92
CA PRO A 347 20.99 -6.88 6.01
C PRO A 347 22.07 -7.79 5.40
N PRO A 348 22.22 -9.03 5.86
CA PRO A 348 23.20 -9.95 5.31
C PRO A 348 22.97 -10.11 3.80
N ARG A 349 24.08 -10.26 3.06
CA ARG A 349 24.05 -10.63 1.66
C ARG A 349 23.55 -12.08 1.55
N LEU A 350 22.25 -12.29 1.60
CA LEU A 350 21.60 -13.48 1.10
C LEU A 350 21.51 -13.30 -0.42
N GLY A 351 21.91 -14.33 -1.16
CA GLY A 351 22.14 -14.24 -2.59
C GLY A 351 20.98 -13.58 -3.33
N GLN A 352 21.32 -12.51 -4.01
CA GLN A 352 20.61 -11.83 -5.10
C GLN A 352 19.14 -11.45 -4.94
N SER A 353 18.57 -11.33 -3.76
CA SER A 353 17.33 -10.59 -3.56
C SER A 353 17.65 -9.10 -3.33
N ARG A 354 17.10 -8.26 -4.18
CA ARG A 354 17.39 -6.83 -4.21
C ARG A 354 16.65 -6.08 -3.14
N ARG A 355 17.35 -5.17 -2.55
CA ARG A 355 16.92 -4.34 -1.44
C ARG A 355 16.41 -3.00 -1.95
N PHE A 356 15.24 -2.61 -1.51
CA PHE A 356 14.90 -1.22 -1.32
C PHE A 356 15.18 -0.87 0.15
N GLN A 357 16.24 -0.14 0.40
CA GLN A 357 16.50 0.47 1.68
C GLN A 357 15.94 1.88 1.58
N LEU A 358 14.87 2.20 2.30
CA LEU A 358 14.54 3.57 2.60
C LEU A 358 15.67 4.10 3.48
N ALA A 359 16.69 4.65 2.81
CA ALA A 359 17.90 5.17 3.45
C ALA A 359 17.69 6.61 3.89
N ASP A 360 16.71 6.83 4.75
CA ASP A 360 16.60 8.05 5.53
C ASP A 360 16.21 7.66 6.94
N ASP A 361 17.10 7.93 7.91
CA ASP A 361 16.88 7.68 9.33
C ASP A 361 15.57 8.30 9.86
N SER A 362 15.01 9.27 9.17
CA SER A 362 13.75 9.94 9.53
C SER A 362 12.51 9.11 9.20
N LEU A 363 12.58 8.15 8.24
CA LEU A 363 11.46 7.32 7.80
C LEU A 363 11.38 5.97 8.53
N CYS A 364 12.40 5.62 9.29
CA CYS A 364 12.43 4.40 10.12
C CYS A 364 11.93 4.62 11.56
N ARG A 365 11.47 5.82 11.91
CA ARG A 365 11.01 6.16 13.25
C ARG A 365 9.49 6.30 13.26
N LEU A 366 8.81 5.46 14.00
CA LEU A 366 7.39 5.57 14.35
C LEU A 366 7.17 6.61 15.45
#